data_c2854b023764020118684200c28a2e8d
#
_entry.id   c2854b023764020118684200c28a2e8d
#
_cell.length_a   1.000
_cell.length_b   1.000
_cell.length_c   1.000
_cell.angle_alpha   90.00
_cell.angle_beta   90.00
_cell.angle_gamma   90.00
#
_symmetry.space_group_name_H-M   'P 1'
#
loop_
_entity.id
_entity.type
_entity.pdbx_description
1 polymer ?
#
loop_
_entity_poly.entity_id
_entity_poly.type
_entity_poly.pdbx_seq_one_letter_code
_entity_poly.pdbx_strand_id
1 'polypeptide(L)'
;MEIEPWMRGILPGIDPVVGHLLRASEHIREDLEHAIAPLTVEQIWARPHGMTSVGFHAKHLAGSTERLCSYLEGKQLTTEQLAAIKQESEGKDSAEGLIAAVRRSLARYEELVRALTPEKFGEKREIGRRRLETTAISLAIHIAEHGQRHVGQAISAAKLANAPSTARLSSP
;
A
#
# COMPACT_ATOMS: atom_id res chain seq x y z
N MET A 1 6.17 -3.82 -23.81
CA MET A 1 6.45 -3.37 -22.43
C MET A 1 5.44 -2.29 -22.12
N GLU A 2 4.64 -2.49 -21.11
CA GLU A 2 3.63 -1.51 -20.68
C GLU A 2 4.32 -0.29 -20.07
N ILE A 3 3.83 0.91 -20.38
CA ILE A 3 4.44 2.15 -19.87
C ILE A 3 4.06 2.30 -18.41
N GLU A 4 5.05 2.46 -17.53
CA GLU A 4 4.81 2.71 -16.10
C GLU A 4 3.95 3.96 -15.87
N PRO A 5 3.06 3.95 -14.87
CA PRO A 5 2.09 5.03 -14.66
C PRO A 5 2.69 6.44 -14.62
N TRP A 6 3.84 6.64 -13.99
CA TRP A 6 4.48 7.95 -13.92
C TRP A 6 4.94 8.51 -15.28
N MET A 7 5.13 7.65 -16.29
CA MET A 7 5.48 8.01 -17.67
C MET A 7 4.26 8.21 -18.59
N ARG A 8 3.03 7.99 -18.11
CA ARG A 8 1.79 8.13 -18.91
C ARG A 8 1.36 9.57 -19.15
N GLY A 9 2.24 10.55 -18.83
CA GLY A 9 2.03 11.96 -19.03
C GLY A 9 1.28 12.65 -17.90
N ILE A 10 1.16 13.98 -18.07
CA ILE A 10 0.50 14.85 -17.10
C ILE A 10 -1.02 14.63 -17.09
N LEU A 11 -1.63 14.89 -15.93
CA LEU A 11 -3.09 14.90 -15.79
C LEU A 11 -3.59 16.36 -16.01
N PRO A 12 -4.34 16.62 -17.09
CA PRO A 12 -4.78 17.99 -17.38
C PRO A 12 -5.63 18.58 -16.24
N GLY A 13 -5.33 19.83 -15.88
CA GLY A 13 -6.08 20.53 -14.82
C GLY A 13 -5.76 20.09 -13.38
N ILE A 14 -4.78 19.21 -13.20
CA ILE A 14 -4.32 18.73 -11.89
C ILE A 14 -2.94 19.33 -11.59
N ASP A 15 -2.73 19.79 -10.36
CA ASP A 15 -1.42 20.23 -9.89
C ASP A 15 -0.37 19.12 -10.13
N PRO A 16 0.85 19.43 -10.59
CA PRO A 16 1.86 18.42 -10.93
C PRO A 16 2.24 17.49 -9.76
N VAL A 17 2.27 17.98 -8.53
CA VAL A 17 2.57 17.16 -7.34
C VAL A 17 1.42 16.20 -7.06
N VAL A 18 0.19 16.70 -7.08
CA VAL A 18 -1.03 15.90 -6.97
C VAL A 18 -1.09 14.85 -8.08
N GLY A 19 -0.80 15.26 -9.31
CA GLY A 19 -0.78 14.37 -10.47
C GLY A 19 0.23 13.22 -10.31
N HIS A 20 1.42 13.51 -9.77
CA HIS A 20 2.41 12.47 -9.49
C HIS A 20 1.96 11.50 -8.40
N LEU A 21 1.31 12.00 -7.33
CA LEU A 21 0.76 11.15 -6.26
C LEU A 21 -0.34 10.21 -6.78
N LEU A 22 -1.18 10.69 -7.70
CA LEU A 22 -2.19 9.85 -8.36
C LEU A 22 -1.56 8.76 -9.23
N ARG A 23 -0.48 9.10 -9.97
CA ARG A 23 0.30 8.11 -10.75
C ARG A 23 1.01 7.10 -9.85
N ALA A 24 1.50 7.52 -8.68
CA ALA A 24 2.08 6.62 -7.69
C ALA A 24 1.02 5.64 -7.14
N SER A 25 -0.20 6.09 -6.88
CA SER A 25 -1.33 5.23 -6.49
C SER A 25 -1.67 4.21 -7.56
N GLU A 26 -1.73 4.63 -8.82
CA GLU A 26 -1.95 3.75 -9.97
C GLU A 26 -0.86 2.67 -10.06
N HIS A 27 0.41 3.05 -9.88
CA HIS A 27 1.55 2.14 -9.90
C HIS A 27 1.51 1.11 -8.76
N ILE A 28 1.23 1.56 -7.53
CA ILE A 28 1.03 0.68 -6.37
C ILE A 28 -0.03 -0.39 -6.67
N ARG A 29 -1.16 0.03 -7.23
CA ARG A 29 -2.26 -0.88 -7.56
C ARG A 29 -1.85 -1.91 -8.61
N GLU A 30 -1.31 -1.46 -9.74
CA GLU A 30 -0.95 -2.34 -10.87
C GLU A 30 0.12 -3.37 -10.46
N ASP A 31 1.18 -2.93 -9.80
CA ASP A 31 2.26 -3.81 -9.38
C ASP A 31 1.81 -4.85 -8.35
N LEU A 32 0.98 -4.42 -7.39
CA LEU A 32 0.48 -5.33 -6.38
C LEU A 32 -0.47 -6.38 -6.98
N GLU A 33 -1.37 -5.95 -7.86
CA GLU A 33 -2.29 -6.84 -8.55
C GLU A 33 -1.54 -7.88 -9.38
N HIS A 34 -0.53 -7.45 -10.15
CA HIS A 34 0.33 -8.33 -10.92
C HIS A 34 1.05 -9.36 -10.05
N ALA A 35 1.54 -8.93 -8.89
CA ALA A 35 2.28 -9.80 -7.99
C ALA A 35 1.39 -10.83 -7.28
N ILE A 36 0.14 -10.48 -6.95
CA ILE A 36 -0.73 -11.30 -6.09
C ILE A 36 -1.70 -12.15 -6.90
N ALA A 37 -2.24 -11.67 -8.03
CA ALA A 37 -3.30 -12.33 -8.77
C ALA A 37 -3.01 -13.81 -9.13
N PRO A 38 -1.78 -14.21 -9.47
CA PRO A 38 -1.49 -15.61 -9.82
C PRO A 38 -1.28 -16.54 -8.62
N LEU A 39 -1.29 -16.02 -7.37
CA LEU A 39 -0.92 -16.79 -6.19
C LEU A 39 -2.10 -17.53 -5.59
N THR A 40 -1.86 -18.76 -5.11
CA THR A 40 -2.81 -19.47 -4.25
C THR A 40 -2.83 -18.87 -2.84
N VAL A 41 -3.87 -19.17 -2.05
CA VAL A 41 -3.96 -18.70 -0.67
C VAL A 41 -2.76 -19.16 0.16
N GLU A 42 -2.29 -20.40 -0.04
CA GLU A 42 -1.11 -20.94 0.63
C GLU A 42 0.15 -20.14 0.29
N GLN A 43 0.34 -19.79 -0.98
CA GLN A 43 1.47 -18.97 -1.42
C GLN A 43 1.39 -17.54 -0.88
N ILE A 44 0.18 -16.95 -0.86
CA ILE A 44 -0.05 -15.60 -0.31
C ILE A 44 0.38 -15.53 1.16
N TRP A 45 0.09 -16.57 1.95
CA TRP A 45 0.37 -16.58 3.39
C TRP A 45 1.65 -17.33 3.77
N ALA A 46 2.37 -17.90 2.80
CA ALA A 46 3.67 -18.50 3.02
C ALA A 46 4.68 -17.49 3.56
N ARG A 47 5.59 -17.97 4.41
CA ARG A 47 6.70 -17.19 4.98
C ARG A 47 8.04 -17.84 4.63
N PRO A 48 8.44 -17.81 3.34
CA PRO A 48 9.68 -18.44 2.91
C PRO A 48 10.88 -17.83 3.65
N HIS A 49 11.74 -18.67 4.16
CA HIS A 49 12.92 -18.28 4.93
C HIS A 49 12.65 -17.33 6.11
N GLY A 50 11.43 -17.39 6.69
CA GLY A 50 11.03 -16.52 7.80
C GLY A 50 10.66 -15.09 7.40
N MET A 51 10.60 -14.79 6.10
CA MET A 51 10.16 -13.49 5.60
C MET A 51 8.67 -13.26 5.87
N THR A 52 8.30 -11.99 5.90
CA THR A 52 6.89 -11.59 5.99
C THR A 52 6.14 -12.00 4.73
N SER A 53 4.92 -12.52 4.90
CA SER A 53 4.10 -13.02 3.78
C SER A 53 3.62 -11.91 2.83
N VAL A 54 3.31 -12.28 1.60
CA VAL A 54 2.66 -11.40 0.62
C VAL A 54 1.35 -10.85 1.18
N GLY A 55 0.55 -11.73 1.82
CA GLY A 55 -0.73 -11.37 2.43
C GLY A 55 -0.61 -10.30 3.51
N PHE A 56 0.44 -10.37 4.36
CA PHE A 56 0.72 -9.30 5.30
C PHE A 56 0.95 -7.97 4.58
N HIS A 57 1.82 -7.94 3.57
CA HIS A 57 2.15 -6.68 2.88
C HIS A 57 0.93 -6.04 2.23
N ALA A 58 0.08 -6.84 1.56
CA ALA A 58 -1.15 -6.35 0.96
C ALA A 58 -2.16 -5.86 2.00
N LYS A 59 -2.37 -6.63 3.07
CA LYS A 59 -3.30 -6.30 4.15
C LYS A 59 -2.84 -5.06 4.93
N HIS A 60 -1.54 -4.99 5.22
CA HIS A 60 -0.94 -3.83 5.87
C HIS A 60 -1.00 -2.58 4.98
N LEU A 61 -0.74 -2.70 3.68
CA LEU A 61 -0.86 -1.59 2.73
C LEU A 61 -2.29 -1.02 2.76
N ALA A 62 -3.30 -1.87 2.62
CA ALA A 62 -4.70 -1.43 2.68
C ALA A 62 -5.02 -0.76 4.02
N GLY A 63 -4.71 -1.41 5.13
CA GLY A 63 -5.02 -0.92 6.47
C GLY A 63 -4.24 0.34 6.84
N SER A 64 -2.95 0.42 6.49
CA SER A 64 -2.14 1.62 6.75
C SER A 64 -2.59 2.81 5.92
N THR A 65 -2.92 2.62 4.64
CA THR A 65 -3.47 3.66 3.77
C THR A 65 -4.75 4.22 4.36
N GLU A 66 -5.69 3.37 4.80
CA GLU A 66 -6.94 3.82 5.45
C GLU A 66 -6.68 4.65 6.71
N ARG A 67 -5.74 4.22 7.55
CA ARG A 67 -5.40 4.95 8.78
C ARG A 67 -4.71 6.28 8.49
N LEU A 68 -3.78 6.30 7.55
CA LEU A 68 -3.07 7.51 7.15
C LEU A 68 -4.01 8.50 6.46
N CYS A 69 -5.00 8.02 5.68
CA CYS A 69 -6.08 8.85 5.14
C CYS A 69 -6.90 9.53 6.24
N SER A 70 -7.17 8.86 7.37
CA SER A 70 -7.85 9.50 8.50
C SER A 70 -7.04 10.68 9.05
N TYR A 71 -5.72 10.53 9.19
CA TYR A 71 -4.85 11.65 9.58
C TYR A 71 -4.79 12.74 8.51
N LEU A 72 -4.80 12.38 7.22
CA LEU A 72 -4.82 13.35 6.12
C LEU A 72 -6.09 14.20 6.14
N GLU A 73 -7.22 13.63 6.54
CA GLU A 73 -8.47 14.36 6.83
C GLU A 73 -8.43 15.19 8.11
N GLY A 74 -7.34 15.17 8.87
CA GLY A 74 -7.21 15.84 10.17
C GLY A 74 -7.88 15.11 11.34
N LYS A 75 -8.26 13.83 11.16
CA LYS A 75 -8.93 13.00 12.18
C LYS A 75 -7.92 12.12 12.91
N GLN A 76 -8.20 11.80 14.17
CA GLN A 76 -7.48 10.76 14.90
C GLN A 76 -8.11 9.38 14.60
N LEU A 77 -7.32 8.31 14.83
CA LEU A 77 -7.80 6.94 14.59
C LEU A 77 -8.86 6.54 15.61
N THR A 78 -9.83 5.77 15.14
CA THR A 78 -10.82 5.13 16.00
C THR A 78 -10.25 3.91 16.71
N THR A 79 -10.95 3.43 17.73
CA THR A 79 -10.60 2.20 18.45
C THR A 79 -10.58 0.99 17.52
N GLU A 80 -11.51 0.92 16.58
CA GLU A 80 -11.63 -0.15 15.58
C GLU A 80 -10.43 -0.15 14.63
N GLN A 81 -10.01 1.02 14.14
CA GLN A 81 -8.83 1.16 13.29
C GLN A 81 -7.55 0.73 14.02
N LEU A 82 -7.44 1.02 15.31
CA LEU A 82 -6.31 0.59 16.14
C LEU A 82 -6.33 -0.92 16.39
N ALA A 83 -7.51 -1.51 16.63
CA ALA A 83 -7.67 -2.94 16.83
C ALA A 83 -7.33 -3.75 15.56
N ALA A 84 -7.69 -3.23 14.38
CA ALA A 84 -7.44 -3.88 13.10
C ALA A 84 -5.95 -4.11 12.80
N ILE A 85 -5.03 -3.30 13.37
CA ILE A 85 -3.58 -3.47 13.19
C ILE A 85 -3.11 -4.88 13.57
N LYS A 86 -3.65 -5.43 14.65
CA LYS A 86 -3.26 -6.76 15.16
C LYS A 86 -3.65 -7.91 14.23
N GLN A 87 -4.59 -7.66 13.31
CA GLN A 87 -5.12 -8.68 12.40
C GLN A 87 -4.38 -8.70 11.04
N GLU A 88 -3.43 -7.80 10.82
CA GLU A 88 -2.74 -7.68 9.54
C GLU A 88 -1.74 -8.82 9.28
N SER A 89 -1.16 -9.40 10.34
CA SER A 89 -0.13 -10.44 10.23
C SER A 89 -0.66 -11.85 10.00
N GLU A 90 -1.98 -12.03 10.10
CA GLU A 90 -2.63 -13.33 10.00
C GLU A 90 -3.84 -13.24 9.08
N GLY A 91 -4.11 -14.32 8.37
CA GLY A 91 -5.29 -14.38 7.52
C GLY A 91 -5.31 -15.58 6.60
N LYS A 92 -6.45 -15.71 5.91
CA LYS A 92 -6.71 -16.65 4.82
C LYS A 92 -7.38 -15.92 3.67
N ASP A 93 -7.16 -14.62 3.60
CA ASP A 93 -7.73 -13.79 2.54
C ASP A 93 -7.19 -14.25 1.18
N SER A 94 -8.08 -14.32 0.18
CA SER A 94 -7.70 -14.66 -1.19
C SER A 94 -7.05 -13.46 -1.89
N ALA A 95 -6.45 -13.73 -3.06
CA ALA A 95 -5.91 -12.68 -3.92
C ALA A 95 -6.96 -11.59 -4.21
N GLU A 96 -8.17 -11.99 -4.62
CA GLU A 96 -9.26 -11.07 -4.94
C GLU A 96 -9.66 -10.21 -3.73
N GLY A 97 -9.74 -10.82 -2.55
CA GLY A 97 -10.08 -10.11 -1.31
C GLY A 97 -9.06 -9.04 -0.95
N LEU A 98 -7.79 -9.37 -1.03
CA LEU A 98 -6.67 -8.45 -0.76
C LEU A 98 -6.59 -7.33 -1.79
N ILE A 99 -6.68 -7.64 -3.08
CA ILE A 99 -6.71 -6.67 -4.18
C ILE A 99 -7.89 -5.70 -4.00
N ALA A 100 -9.09 -6.22 -3.71
CA ALA A 100 -10.26 -5.38 -3.48
C ALA A 100 -10.09 -4.44 -2.27
N ALA A 101 -9.45 -4.89 -1.19
CA ALA A 101 -9.16 -4.05 -0.03
C ALA A 101 -8.18 -2.92 -0.38
N VAL A 102 -7.12 -3.23 -1.10
CA VAL A 102 -6.13 -2.23 -1.54
C VAL A 102 -6.77 -1.22 -2.50
N ARG A 103 -7.56 -1.68 -3.48
CA ARG A 103 -8.28 -0.79 -4.40
C ARG A 103 -9.17 0.22 -3.65
N ARG A 104 -9.91 -0.23 -2.64
CA ARG A 104 -10.77 0.66 -1.84
C ARG A 104 -9.96 1.71 -1.08
N SER A 105 -8.87 1.30 -0.43
CA SER A 105 -8.04 2.23 0.34
C SER A 105 -7.33 3.25 -0.56
N LEU A 106 -6.84 2.82 -1.73
CA LEU A 106 -6.24 3.72 -2.71
C LEU A 106 -7.26 4.67 -3.33
N ALA A 107 -8.49 4.22 -3.61
CA ALA A 107 -9.55 5.11 -4.10
C ALA A 107 -9.85 6.24 -3.12
N ARG A 108 -9.93 5.94 -1.81
CA ARG A 108 -10.08 6.96 -0.77
C ARG A 108 -8.88 7.92 -0.74
N TYR A 109 -7.66 7.39 -0.83
CA TYR A 109 -6.46 8.20 -0.90
C TYR A 109 -6.48 9.15 -2.11
N GLU A 110 -6.84 8.65 -3.30
CA GLU A 110 -6.94 9.43 -4.52
C GLU A 110 -7.98 10.57 -4.41
N GLU A 111 -9.13 10.33 -3.79
CA GLU A 111 -10.13 11.36 -3.51
C GLU A 111 -9.54 12.48 -2.64
N LEU A 112 -8.87 12.12 -1.56
CA LEU A 112 -8.26 13.10 -0.65
C LEU A 112 -7.13 13.89 -1.33
N VAL A 113 -6.29 13.22 -2.11
CA VAL A 113 -5.20 13.86 -2.83
C VAL A 113 -5.72 14.83 -3.90
N ARG A 114 -6.79 14.47 -4.62
CA ARG A 114 -7.44 15.37 -5.59
C ARG A 114 -8.02 16.64 -4.95
N ALA A 115 -8.40 16.57 -3.67
CA ALA A 115 -8.91 17.73 -2.92
C ALA A 115 -7.80 18.63 -2.36
N LEU A 116 -6.53 18.21 -2.44
CA LEU A 116 -5.39 19.03 -2.05
C LEU A 116 -5.08 20.05 -3.13
N THR A 117 -5.08 21.32 -2.73
CA THR A 117 -4.60 22.43 -3.57
C THR A 117 -3.27 22.96 -3.01
N PRO A 118 -2.46 23.68 -3.80
CA PRO A 118 -1.21 24.26 -3.31
C PRO A 118 -1.35 25.04 -2.00
N GLU A 119 -2.47 25.76 -1.82
CA GLU A 119 -2.76 26.54 -0.60
C GLU A 119 -2.94 25.63 0.63
N LYS A 120 -3.41 24.38 0.42
CA LYS A 120 -3.62 23.39 1.48
C LYS A 120 -2.41 22.52 1.76
N PHE A 121 -1.38 22.55 0.92
CA PHE A 121 -0.20 21.69 1.09
C PHE A 121 0.46 21.85 2.45
N GLY A 122 0.52 23.09 2.95
CA GLY A 122 1.09 23.42 4.25
C GLY A 122 0.17 23.21 5.46
N GLU A 123 -1.10 22.79 5.25
CA GLU A 123 -2.01 22.59 6.37
C GLU A 123 -1.46 21.56 7.35
N LYS A 124 -1.49 21.90 8.64
CA LYS A 124 -1.02 21.03 9.72
C LYS A 124 -1.85 19.76 9.81
N ARG A 125 -1.15 18.64 10.02
CA ARG A 125 -1.71 17.34 10.39
C ARG A 125 -1.00 16.81 11.63
N GLU A 126 -1.72 16.06 12.45
CA GLU A 126 -1.20 15.49 13.69
C GLU A 126 -1.35 13.97 13.68
N ILE A 127 -0.23 13.24 13.87
CA ILE A 127 -0.18 11.79 13.73
C ILE A 127 0.04 11.12 15.09
N GLY A 128 -0.77 10.10 15.33
CA GLY A 128 -0.65 9.21 16.48
C GLY A 128 -1.02 9.86 17.81
N ARG A 129 -0.89 9.09 18.89
CA ARG A 129 -1.24 9.53 20.26
C ARG A 129 -0.40 10.72 20.74
N ARG A 130 0.83 10.84 20.23
CA ARG A 130 1.73 11.94 20.56
C ARG A 130 1.46 13.20 19.75
N ARG A 131 0.51 13.17 18.84
CA ARG A 131 0.15 14.29 17.95
C ARG A 131 1.38 14.91 17.28
N LEU A 132 2.22 14.05 16.68
CA LEU A 132 3.41 14.52 15.97
C LEU A 132 2.98 15.31 14.73
N GLU A 133 3.55 16.49 14.59
CA GLU A 133 3.17 17.43 13.54
C GLU A 133 3.80 17.08 12.20
N THR A 134 3.00 17.21 11.15
CA THR A 134 3.41 17.15 9.75
C THR A 134 2.51 18.06 8.92
N THR A 135 2.74 18.13 7.62
CA THR A 135 1.87 18.85 6.68
C THR A 135 1.01 17.89 5.87
N ALA A 136 -0.08 18.39 5.30
CA ALA A 136 -0.97 17.60 4.46
C ALA A 136 -0.20 17.00 3.27
N ILE A 137 0.63 17.77 2.59
CA ILE A 137 1.41 17.26 1.44
C ILE A 137 2.46 16.24 1.87
N SER A 138 3.18 16.46 2.98
CA SER A 138 4.16 15.50 3.49
C SER A 138 3.51 14.17 3.83
N LEU A 139 2.32 14.20 4.43
CA LEU A 139 1.57 13.00 4.75
C LEU A 139 1.07 12.28 3.49
N ALA A 140 0.58 13.01 2.50
CA ALA A 140 0.16 12.44 1.22
C ALA A 140 1.33 11.76 0.49
N ILE A 141 2.50 12.40 0.46
CA ILE A 141 3.73 11.81 -0.10
C ILE A 141 4.11 10.53 0.68
N HIS A 142 4.07 10.59 2.01
CA HIS A 142 4.40 9.43 2.84
C HIS A 142 3.49 8.23 2.58
N ILE A 143 2.20 8.45 2.32
CA ILE A 143 1.27 7.36 1.96
C ILE A 143 1.74 6.66 0.69
N ALA A 144 2.12 7.41 -0.34
CA ALA A 144 2.62 6.86 -1.60
C ALA A 144 3.94 6.10 -1.41
N GLU A 145 4.92 6.69 -0.70
CA GLU A 145 6.21 6.07 -0.39
C GLU A 145 6.05 4.76 0.41
N HIS A 146 5.17 4.78 1.41
CA HIS A 146 4.85 3.62 2.23
C HIS A 146 4.23 2.50 1.40
N GLY A 147 3.31 2.86 0.50
CA GLY A 147 2.70 1.93 -0.44
C GLY A 147 3.73 1.26 -1.35
N GLN A 148 4.60 2.04 -2.00
CA GLN A 148 5.65 1.53 -2.87
C GLN A 148 6.62 0.60 -2.14
N ARG A 149 6.99 0.93 -0.90
CA ARG A 149 7.82 0.07 -0.04
C ARG A 149 7.20 -1.31 0.16
N HIS A 150 5.91 -1.36 0.51
CA HIS A 150 5.20 -2.62 0.74
C HIS A 150 4.96 -3.41 -0.55
N VAL A 151 4.73 -2.75 -1.67
CA VAL A 151 4.65 -3.39 -2.99
C VAL A 151 5.96 -4.07 -3.35
N GLY A 152 7.10 -3.40 -3.22
CA GLY A 152 8.41 -4.00 -3.48
C GLY A 152 8.69 -5.24 -2.62
N GLN A 153 8.29 -5.19 -1.34
CA GLN A 153 8.39 -6.33 -0.43
C GLN A 153 7.43 -7.47 -0.82
N ALA A 154 6.19 -7.15 -1.21
CA ALA A 154 5.21 -8.13 -1.67
C ALA A 154 5.69 -8.86 -2.94
N ILE A 155 6.24 -8.12 -3.92
CA ILE A 155 6.83 -8.69 -5.14
C ILE A 155 7.96 -9.67 -4.80
N SER A 156 8.85 -9.28 -3.89
CA SER A 156 9.97 -10.14 -3.47
C SER A 156 9.48 -11.40 -2.77
N ALA A 157 8.52 -11.28 -1.85
CA ALA A 157 7.91 -12.40 -1.17
C ALA A 157 7.15 -13.33 -2.14
N ALA A 158 6.45 -12.78 -3.13
CA ALA A 158 5.73 -13.54 -4.16
C ALA A 158 6.67 -14.37 -5.02
N LYS A 159 7.80 -13.80 -5.45
CA LYS A 159 8.83 -14.54 -6.21
C LYS A 159 9.37 -15.72 -5.41
N LEU A 160 9.63 -15.53 -4.12
CA LEU A 160 10.12 -16.61 -3.25
C LEU A 160 9.06 -17.67 -2.97
N ALA A 161 7.80 -17.27 -2.79
CA ALA A 161 6.69 -18.21 -2.60
C ALA A 161 6.40 -19.07 -3.84
N ASN A 162 6.72 -18.55 -5.04
CA ASN A 162 6.60 -19.25 -6.31
C ASN A 162 7.85 -20.03 -6.72
N ALA A 163 8.98 -19.82 -6.05
CA ALA A 163 10.20 -20.54 -6.40
C ALA A 163 10.00 -22.04 -6.19
N PRO A 164 10.46 -22.89 -7.13
CA PRO A 164 10.41 -24.34 -6.93
C PRO A 164 11.17 -24.64 -5.65
N SER A 165 10.53 -25.45 -4.76
CA SER A 165 11.21 -25.95 -3.56
C SER A 165 12.50 -26.61 -4.01
N THR A 166 13.64 -26.03 -3.71
CA THR A 166 14.92 -26.72 -3.87
C THR A 166 14.89 -27.89 -2.91
N ALA A 167 14.41 -29.04 -3.41
CA ALA A 167 14.53 -30.32 -2.73
C ALA A 167 15.97 -30.39 -2.25
N ARG A 168 16.12 -30.63 -0.94
CA ARG A 168 17.37 -30.84 -0.25
C ARG A 168 18.40 -31.45 -1.20
N LEU A 169 19.49 -30.73 -1.44
CA LEU A 169 20.71 -31.36 -1.90
C LEU A 169 20.98 -32.45 -0.85
N SER A 170 20.62 -33.67 -1.18
CA SER A 170 21.02 -34.85 -0.42
C SER A 170 22.54 -34.81 -0.36
N SER A 171 23.05 -34.51 0.81
CA SER A 171 24.48 -34.67 1.12
C SER A 171 24.87 -36.12 0.84
N PRO A 172 26.02 -36.36 0.22
CA PRO A 172 26.53 -37.68 -0.06
C PRO A 172 26.89 -38.43 1.21
#